data_7c9c56d29255e6bd8e22e1588b7740d6
#
_entry.id   7c9c56d29255e6bd8e22e1588b7740d6
#
_cell.length_a   1.000
_cell.length_b   1.000
_cell.length_c   1.000
_cell.angle_alpha   90.00
_cell.angle_beta   90.00
_cell.angle_gamma   90.00
#
_symmetry.space_group_name_H-M   'P 1'
#
loop_
_entity.id
_entity.type
_entity.pdbx_description
1 polymer ?
#
loop_
_entity_poly.entity_id
_entity_poly.type
_entity_poly.pdbx_seq_one_letter_code
_entity_poly.pdbx_strand_id
1 'polypeptide(L)'
;RYPLWSRGLGDVYKRQGQNKDLSGVKIGLIKEFLTDEGCQPGVAESFRQAVETLQGLGAEIVEVSCPNFPYALAAYYLILPSEVSSNLARFDGMRYGLRVGDDGTHSVDEVMSLTRAAGFGKEVKRRIIIGTYALSAGYYDAYYTQAQKVRTLIAQDFQKAYEQVDVLISPTTPQTAFKLGERVDDPLSMYLFDLYTLPLNLAGICGMSVPSGLASDSGMPVGLQIMAPALEDARLYRVGAAYEKARGPLC
;
A
#
# COMPACT_ATOMS: atom_id res chain seq x y z
N ARG A 1 9.27 9.32 -28.36
CA ARG A 1 7.93 9.95 -28.38
C ARG A 1 6.93 8.96 -27.81
N TYR A 2 6.30 9.27 -26.69
CA TYR A 2 5.22 8.45 -26.12
C TYR A 2 4.00 8.51 -27.06
N PRO A 3 3.26 7.41 -27.22
CA PRO A 3 2.04 7.39 -28.04
C PRO A 3 1.04 8.47 -27.58
N LEU A 4 0.34 9.09 -28.54
CA LEU A 4 -0.61 10.19 -28.29
C LEU A 4 -1.71 9.83 -27.28
N TRP A 5 -2.10 8.57 -27.18
CA TRP A 5 -3.10 8.09 -26.22
C TRP A 5 -2.60 8.03 -24.76
N SER A 6 -1.27 7.96 -24.52
CA SER A 6 -0.73 7.98 -23.15
C SER A 6 -0.55 9.41 -22.61
N ARG A 7 -0.67 10.44 -23.47
CA ARG A 7 -0.53 11.85 -23.07
C ARG A 7 -1.78 12.43 -22.41
N GLY A 8 -2.97 11.87 -22.71
CA GLY A 8 -4.24 12.44 -22.28
C GLY A 8 -4.46 12.41 -20.78
N LEU A 9 -4.21 11.29 -20.14
CA LEU A 9 -4.49 11.12 -18.70
C LEU A 9 -3.45 11.83 -17.82
N GLY A 10 -2.16 11.69 -18.11
CA GLY A 10 -1.10 12.33 -17.31
C GLY A 10 -1.13 13.87 -17.34
N ASP A 11 -1.51 14.48 -18.47
CA ASP A 11 -1.60 15.95 -18.60
C ASP A 11 -2.85 16.53 -17.94
N VAL A 12 -3.97 15.82 -17.95
CA VAL A 12 -5.21 16.25 -17.30
C VAL A 12 -5.00 16.36 -15.79
N TYR A 13 -4.43 15.35 -15.18
CA TYR A 13 -4.17 15.29 -13.73
C TYR A 13 -3.08 16.30 -13.31
N LYS A 14 -2.00 16.44 -14.07
CA LYS A 14 -0.96 17.46 -13.81
C LYS A 14 -1.50 18.88 -13.86
N ARG A 15 -2.45 19.19 -14.75
CA ARG A 15 -3.08 20.51 -14.84
C ARG A 15 -3.97 20.83 -13.64
N GLN A 16 -4.62 19.83 -13.05
CA GLN A 16 -5.41 19.99 -11.83
C GLN A 16 -4.55 20.34 -10.61
N GLY A 17 -3.28 19.93 -10.59
CA GLY A 17 -2.31 20.26 -9.54
C GLY A 17 -1.60 21.60 -9.69
N GLN A 18 -1.97 22.47 -10.64
CA GLN A 18 -1.27 23.72 -10.88
C GLN A 18 -1.56 24.84 -9.84
N ASN A 19 -2.66 24.74 -9.09
CA ASN A 19 -2.92 25.64 -7.97
C ASN A 19 -1.97 25.34 -6.82
N LYS A 20 -1.11 26.31 -6.48
CA LYS A 20 -0.15 26.22 -5.38
C LYS A 20 -0.79 26.41 -4.00
N ASP A 21 -2.03 26.87 -3.97
CA ASP A 21 -2.77 27.24 -2.77
C ASP A 21 -3.64 26.07 -2.31
N LEU A 22 -3.42 25.66 -1.07
CA LEU A 22 -4.22 24.65 -0.39
C LEU A 22 -5.21 25.28 0.60
N SER A 23 -5.43 26.60 0.52
CA SER A 23 -6.44 27.27 1.35
C SER A 23 -7.80 26.60 1.22
N GLY A 24 -8.39 26.30 2.37
CA GLY A 24 -9.66 25.58 2.47
C GLY A 24 -9.58 24.07 2.25
N VAL A 25 -8.38 23.51 2.05
CA VAL A 25 -8.16 22.04 2.04
C VAL A 25 -7.91 21.58 3.47
N LYS A 26 -8.68 20.60 3.93
CA LYS A 26 -8.49 19.94 5.21
C LYS A 26 -7.71 18.66 5.03
N ILE A 27 -6.59 18.55 5.73
CA ILE A 27 -5.69 17.38 5.70
C ILE A 27 -5.72 16.68 7.04
N GLY A 28 -6.10 15.40 7.04
CA GLY A 28 -6.17 14.59 8.25
C GLY A 28 -4.85 13.91 8.59
N LEU A 29 -4.46 13.99 9.85
CA LEU A 29 -3.41 13.17 10.45
C LEU A 29 -4.05 12.03 11.23
N ILE A 30 -3.63 10.80 10.92
CA ILE A 30 -4.18 9.59 11.55
C ILE A 30 -3.47 9.38 12.88
N LYS A 31 -4.19 9.53 14.01
CA LYS A 31 -3.63 9.42 15.37
C LYS A 31 -2.87 8.13 15.61
N GLU A 32 -3.39 7.02 15.08
CA GLU A 32 -2.81 5.68 15.22
C GLU A 32 -1.47 5.53 14.51
N PHE A 33 -1.12 6.47 13.61
CA PHE A 33 0.16 6.52 12.89
C PHE A 33 1.12 7.59 13.43
N LEU A 34 0.70 8.40 14.37
CA LEU A 34 1.54 9.47 14.97
C LEU A 34 2.43 8.97 16.11
N THR A 35 2.36 7.69 16.46
CA THR A 35 3.22 7.11 17.50
C THR A 35 4.64 6.94 16.96
N ASP A 36 5.64 7.41 17.70
CA ASP A 36 7.07 7.19 17.38
C ASP A 36 7.47 5.71 17.50
N GLU A 37 6.62 4.89 18.06
CA GLU A 37 6.86 3.46 18.28
C GLU A 37 6.88 2.71 16.94
N GLY A 38 8.05 2.20 16.57
CA GLY A 38 8.25 1.47 15.30
C GLY A 38 8.54 2.34 14.07
N CYS A 39 8.51 3.68 14.19
CA CYS A 39 8.89 4.60 13.13
C CYS A 39 10.36 5.04 13.31
N GLN A 40 11.13 5.00 12.22
CA GLN A 40 12.52 5.47 12.21
C GLN A 40 12.53 7.00 12.43
N PRO A 41 13.41 7.53 13.34
CA PRO A 41 13.41 8.96 13.67
C PRO A 41 13.52 9.90 12.48
N GLY A 42 14.37 9.58 11.50
CA GLY A 42 14.52 10.38 10.28
C GLY A 42 13.27 10.37 9.39
N VAL A 43 12.47 9.29 9.40
CA VAL A 43 11.18 9.23 8.70
C VAL A 43 10.15 10.09 9.40
N ALA A 44 10.05 9.99 10.73
CA ALA A 44 9.14 10.81 11.54
C ALA A 44 9.45 12.31 11.41
N GLU A 45 10.73 12.69 11.39
CA GLU A 45 11.16 14.07 11.16
C GLU A 45 10.76 14.58 9.78
N SER A 46 11.05 13.80 8.72
CA SER A 46 10.66 14.17 7.35
C SER A 46 9.14 14.32 7.22
N PHE A 47 8.36 13.50 7.91
CA PHE A 47 6.90 13.62 7.92
C PHE A 47 6.43 14.90 8.62
N ARG A 48 7.01 15.27 9.78
CA ARG A 48 6.71 16.54 10.46
C ARG A 48 6.99 17.75 9.57
N GLN A 49 8.12 17.77 8.88
CA GLN A 49 8.47 18.82 7.92
C GLN A 49 7.49 18.88 6.73
N ALA A 50 6.99 17.73 6.28
CA ALA A 50 5.96 17.69 5.25
C ALA A 50 4.64 18.30 5.73
N VAL A 51 4.22 18.02 6.96
CA VAL A 51 3.03 18.64 7.58
C VAL A 51 3.18 20.16 7.66
N GLU A 52 4.33 20.66 8.15
CA GLU A 52 4.62 22.10 8.23
C GLU A 52 4.58 22.77 6.84
N THR A 53 5.13 22.09 5.82
CA THR A 53 5.09 22.56 4.42
C THR A 53 3.66 22.70 3.93
N LEU A 54 2.81 21.71 4.19
CA LEU A 54 1.39 21.73 3.79
C LEU A 54 0.59 22.81 4.53
N GLN A 55 0.88 23.03 5.82
CA GLN A 55 0.34 24.15 6.59
C GLN A 55 0.76 25.52 6.00
N GLY A 56 2.03 25.64 5.63
CA GLY A 56 2.58 26.83 4.95
C GLY A 56 1.93 27.13 3.59
N LEU A 57 1.33 26.14 2.94
CA LEU A 57 0.52 26.28 1.73
C LEU A 57 -0.94 26.64 2.00
N GLY A 58 -1.34 26.83 3.26
CA GLY A 58 -2.68 27.22 3.67
C GLY A 58 -3.62 26.07 3.98
N ALA A 59 -3.14 24.82 4.03
CA ALA A 59 -3.96 23.68 4.43
C ALA A 59 -4.29 23.71 5.93
N GLU A 60 -5.51 23.32 6.28
CA GLU A 60 -5.93 23.09 7.67
C GLU A 60 -5.57 21.66 8.07
N ILE A 61 -4.80 21.49 9.13
CA ILE A 61 -4.42 20.16 9.64
C ILE A 61 -5.38 19.76 10.76
N VAL A 62 -5.98 18.58 10.63
CA VAL A 62 -6.96 18.02 11.57
C VAL A 62 -6.52 16.63 12.00
N GLU A 63 -6.50 16.35 13.29
CA GLU A 63 -6.28 14.99 13.78
C GLU A 63 -7.57 14.16 13.69
N VAL A 64 -7.48 12.97 13.11
CA VAL A 64 -8.58 12.01 13.00
C VAL A 64 -8.19 10.66 13.60
N SER A 65 -9.16 9.89 14.04
CA SER A 65 -8.94 8.56 14.61
C SER A 65 -9.47 7.49 13.67
N CYS A 66 -8.64 6.46 13.45
CA CYS A 66 -8.95 5.27 12.66
C CYS A 66 -8.65 4.01 13.50
N PRO A 67 -9.46 3.71 14.52
CA PRO A 67 -9.15 2.75 15.59
C PRO A 67 -9.00 1.31 15.11
N ASN A 68 -9.48 0.97 13.90
CA ASN A 68 -9.35 -0.37 13.35
C ASN A 68 -8.06 -0.57 12.50
N PHE A 69 -7.28 0.47 12.24
CA PHE A 69 -6.05 0.39 11.44
C PHE A 69 -4.99 -0.56 12.00
N PRO A 70 -4.79 -0.70 13.32
CA PRO A 70 -3.86 -1.68 13.89
C PRO A 70 -4.15 -3.14 13.47
N TYR A 71 -5.38 -3.45 13.07
CA TYR A 71 -5.76 -4.78 12.60
C TYR A 71 -5.52 -5.01 11.10
N ALA A 72 -5.10 -3.98 10.36
CA ALA A 72 -4.93 -4.04 8.90
C ALA A 72 -3.91 -5.09 8.47
N LEU A 73 -2.78 -5.19 9.19
CA LEU A 73 -1.73 -6.17 8.91
C LEU A 73 -2.28 -7.61 8.97
N ALA A 74 -2.96 -7.97 10.05
CA ALA A 74 -3.54 -9.29 10.22
C ALA A 74 -4.62 -9.60 9.17
N ALA A 75 -5.53 -8.65 8.92
CA ALA A 75 -6.59 -8.79 7.92
C ALA A 75 -6.02 -8.99 6.51
N TYR A 76 -4.99 -8.20 6.13
CA TYR A 76 -4.33 -8.31 4.84
C TYR A 76 -3.70 -9.69 4.63
N TYR A 77 -2.96 -10.19 5.64
CA TYR A 77 -2.28 -11.50 5.54
C TYR A 77 -3.23 -12.70 5.59
N LEU A 78 -4.51 -12.49 5.88
CA LEU A 78 -5.55 -13.50 5.69
C LEU A 78 -6.25 -13.35 4.33
N ILE A 79 -6.59 -12.13 3.91
CA ILE A 79 -7.32 -11.87 2.67
C ILE A 79 -6.45 -12.09 1.44
N LEU A 80 -5.28 -11.42 1.37
CA LEU A 80 -4.44 -11.48 0.18
C LEU A 80 -3.98 -12.90 -0.16
N PRO A 81 -3.42 -13.69 0.77
CA PRO A 81 -3.04 -15.07 0.46
C PRO A 81 -4.21 -15.94 0.02
N SER A 82 -5.40 -15.74 0.58
CA SER A 82 -6.62 -16.45 0.17
C SER A 82 -6.99 -16.15 -1.28
N GLU A 83 -6.99 -14.88 -1.67
CA GLU A 83 -7.24 -14.46 -3.04
C GLU A 83 -6.12 -14.91 -4.00
N VAL A 84 -4.86 -14.82 -3.59
CA VAL A 84 -3.68 -15.30 -4.35
C VAL A 84 -3.79 -16.80 -4.61
N SER A 85 -4.13 -17.60 -3.60
CA SER A 85 -4.31 -19.06 -3.74
C SER A 85 -5.36 -19.39 -4.80
N SER A 86 -6.51 -18.73 -4.77
CA SER A 86 -7.58 -18.89 -5.75
C SER A 86 -7.18 -18.39 -7.13
N ASN A 87 -6.65 -17.17 -7.23
CA ASN A 87 -6.33 -16.53 -8.51
C ASN A 87 -5.18 -17.22 -9.25
N LEU A 88 -4.14 -17.65 -8.53
CA LEU A 88 -2.99 -18.33 -9.14
C LEU A 88 -3.23 -19.81 -9.44
N ALA A 89 -4.38 -20.38 -9.08
CA ALA A 89 -4.77 -21.72 -9.47
C ALA A 89 -4.85 -21.89 -11.01
N ARG A 90 -5.11 -20.79 -11.75
CA ARG A 90 -5.16 -20.78 -13.23
C ARG A 90 -3.82 -21.11 -13.90
N PHE A 91 -2.70 -20.93 -13.21
CA PHE A 91 -1.37 -21.26 -13.74
C PHE A 91 -1.02 -22.70 -13.41
N ASP A 92 -1.65 -23.62 -14.11
CA ASP A 92 -1.56 -25.08 -13.93
C ASP A 92 -0.61 -25.77 -14.92
N GLY A 93 -0.11 -25.04 -15.95
CA GLY A 93 0.74 -25.57 -17.01
C GLY A 93 -0.02 -26.30 -18.12
N MET A 94 -1.37 -26.37 -18.05
CA MET A 94 -2.16 -27.10 -19.03
C MET A 94 -2.61 -26.25 -20.23
N ARG A 95 -3.02 -25.00 -19.97
CA ARG A 95 -3.66 -24.16 -20.99
C ARG A 95 -2.73 -23.14 -21.61
N TYR A 96 -1.79 -22.59 -20.87
CA TYR A 96 -0.85 -21.56 -21.31
C TYR A 96 0.31 -21.38 -20.33
N GLY A 97 1.36 -20.71 -20.79
CA GLY A 97 2.52 -20.35 -19.98
C GLY A 97 3.55 -21.47 -19.87
N LEU A 98 4.31 -21.47 -18.79
CA LEU A 98 5.32 -22.48 -18.50
C LEU A 98 4.67 -23.86 -18.34
N ARG A 99 5.31 -24.88 -18.93
CA ARG A 99 4.93 -26.29 -18.77
C ARG A 99 6.19 -27.11 -18.58
N VAL A 100 6.27 -27.85 -17.49
CA VAL A 100 7.44 -28.64 -17.10
C VAL A 100 7.02 -30.09 -16.83
N GLY A 101 7.83 -31.03 -17.29
CA GLY A 101 7.59 -32.47 -17.11
C GLY A 101 6.56 -33.08 -18.08
N ASP A 102 6.20 -32.39 -19.16
CA ASP A 102 5.29 -32.93 -20.20
C ASP A 102 6.10 -33.78 -21.21
N ASP A 103 6.62 -34.88 -20.75
CA ASP A 103 7.48 -35.81 -21.49
C ASP A 103 6.77 -37.14 -21.83
N GLY A 104 5.48 -37.25 -21.51
CA GLY A 104 4.67 -38.45 -21.67
C GLY A 104 4.87 -39.51 -20.59
N THR A 105 5.75 -39.27 -19.61
CA THR A 105 5.99 -40.21 -18.49
C THR A 105 5.30 -39.79 -17.19
N HIS A 106 5.02 -38.49 -17.04
CA HIS A 106 4.37 -37.92 -15.86
C HIS A 106 2.85 -37.84 -16.05
N SER A 107 2.13 -38.04 -14.94
CA SER A 107 0.70 -37.80 -14.87
C SER A 107 0.39 -36.29 -14.96
N VAL A 108 -0.86 -35.94 -15.23
CA VAL A 108 -1.33 -34.54 -15.28
C VAL A 108 -1.03 -33.83 -13.95
N ASP A 109 -1.29 -34.47 -12.82
CA ASP A 109 -1.03 -33.92 -11.49
C ASP A 109 0.47 -33.67 -11.24
N GLU A 110 1.32 -34.56 -11.71
CA GLU A 110 2.78 -34.38 -11.63
C GLU A 110 3.25 -33.21 -12.50
N VAL A 111 2.78 -33.13 -13.76
CA VAL A 111 3.09 -31.99 -14.66
C VAL A 111 2.65 -30.67 -14.06
N MET A 112 1.44 -30.58 -13.48
CA MET A 112 0.96 -29.39 -12.77
C MET A 112 1.86 -29.06 -11.57
N SER A 113 2.21 -30.04 -10.77
CA SER A 113 3.05 -29.85 -9.58
C SER A 113 4.46 -29.37 -9.95
N LEU A 114 5.11 -30.01 -10.94
CA LEU A 114 6.43 -29.64 -11.44
C LEU A 114 6.43 -28.22 -12.03
N THR A 115 5.40 -27.91 -12.82
CA THR A 115 5.25 -26.58 -13.44
C THR A 115 5.11 -25.50 -12.38
N ARG A 116 4.24 -25.69 -11.39
CA ARG A 116 4.02 -24.71 -10.31
C ARG A 116 5.25 -24.60 -9.40
N ALA A 117 5.93 -25.72 -9.15
CA ALA A 117 7.18 -25.71 -8.38
C ALA A 117 8.30 -24.93 -9.07
N ALA A 118 8.41 -25.02 -10.38
CA ALA A 118 9.41 -24.29 -11.17
C ALA A 118 9.03 -22.83 -11.41
N GLY A 119 7.74 -22.56 -11.64
CA GLY A 119 7.26 -21.24 -12.05
C GLY A 119 7.05 -20.25 -10.91
N PHE A 120 6.77 -20.69 -9.68
CA PHE A 120 6.54 -19.82 -8.53
C PHE A 120 7.74 -19.70 -7.62
N GLY A 121 8.11 -18.46 -7.26
CA GLY A 121 9.13 -18.19 -6.24
C GLY A 121 8.70 -18.61 -4.83
N LYS A 122 9.65 -18.64 -3.90
CA LYS A 122 9.44 -19.12 -2.51
C LYS A 122 8.30 -18.37 -1.79
N GLU A 123 8.27 -17.04 -1.89
CA GLU A 123 7.25 -16.21 -1.22
C GLU A 123 5.86 -16.44 -1.81
N VAL A 124 5.75 -16.54 -3.14
CA VAL A 124 4.46 -16.83 -3.80
C VAL A 124 3.92 -18.19 -3.35
N LYS A 125 4.77 -19.21 -3.30
CA LYS A 125 4.40 -20.54 -2.78
C LYS A 125 3.93 -20.49 -1.33
N ARG A 126 4.62 -19.74 -0.48
CA ARG A 126 4.22 -19.53 0.93
C ARG A 126 2.82 -18.93 1.02
N ARG A 127 2.53 -17.85 0.25
CA ARG A 127 1.22 -17.21 0.23
C ARG A 127 0.12 -18.11 -0.30
N ILE A 128 0.40 -18.90 -1.34
CA ILE A 128 -0.56 -19.91 -1.84
C ILE A 128 -0.91 -20.93 -0.75
N ILE A 129 0.08 -21.45 -0.02
CA ILE A 129 -0.15 -22.44 1.06
C ILE A 129 -0.95 -21.83 2.19
N ILE A 130 -0.59 -20.63 2.66
CA ILE A 130 -1.33 -19.92 3.73
C ILE A 130 -2.78 -19.67 3.29
N GLY A 131 -2.98 -19.20 2.05
CA GLY A 131 -4.31 -18.93 1.53
C GLY A 131 -5.16 -20.19 1.38
N THR A 132 -4.57 -21.27 0.90
CA THR A 132 -5.26 -22.58 0.82
C THR A 132 -5.70 -23.05 2.20
N TYR A 133 -4.83 -22.90 3.21
CA TYR A 133 -5.18 -23.24 4.60
C TYR A 133 -6.32 -22.37 5.13
N ALA A 134 -6.24 -21.04 4.95
CA ALA A 134 -7.27 -20.11 5.41
C ALA A 134 -8.64 -20.34 4.74
N LEU A 135 -8.66 -20.87 3.51
CA LEU A 135 -9.89 -21.18 2.78
C LEU A 135 -10.39 -22.61 3.01
N SER A 136 -9.66 -23.45 3.75
CA SER A 136 -10.04 -24.85 3.96
C SER A 136 -11.26 -24.96 4.88
N ALA A 137 -11.95 -26.11 4.81
CA ALA A 137 -13.12 -26.41 5.63
C ALA A 137 -12.81 -26.29 7.13
N GLY A 138 -13.67 -25.58 7.85
CA GLY A 138 -13.51 -25.31 9.28
C GLY A 138 -12.69 -24.05 9.61
N TYR A 139 -11.89 -23.52 8.68
CA TYR A 139 -11.08 -22.31 8.88
C TYR A 139 -11.60 -21.07 8.12
N TYR A 140 -12.37 -21.28 7.05
CA TYR A 140 -12.90 -20.20 6.22
C TYR A 140 -13.64 -19.13 7.03
N ASP A 141 -14.59 -19.53 7.87
CA ASP A 141 -15.37 -18.58 8.68
C ASP A 141 -14.55 -17.97 9.81
N ALA A 142 -13.63 -18.74 10.40
CA ALA A 142 -12.78 -18.28 11.48
C ALA A 142 -11.73 -17.26 11.03
N TYR A 143 -11.20 -17.38 9.82
CA TYR A 143 -10.13 -16.53 9.33
C TYR A 143 -10.57 -15.58 8.22
N TYR A 144 -10.98 -16.11 7.06
CA TYR A 144 -11.28 -15.26 5.90
C TYR A 144 -12.51 -14.38 6.15
N THR A 145 -13.59 -14.95 6.65
CA THR A 145 -14.82 -14.20 6.95
C THR A 145 -14.58 -13.13 8.03
N GLN A 146 -13.80 -13.43 9.07
CA GLN A 146 -13.47 -12.45 10.09
C GLN A 146 -12.57 -11.32 9.54
N ALA A 147 -11.58 -11.65 8.71
CA ALA A 147 -10.73 -10.66 8.05
C ALA A 147 -11.55 -9.72 7.15
N GLN A 148 -12.57 -10.23 6.43
CA GLN A 148 -13.48 -9.41 5.63
C GLN A 148 -14.34 -8.46 6.50
N LYS A 149 -14.74 -8.87 7.69
CA LYS A 149 -15.44 -7.99 8.66
C LYS A 149 -14.51 -6.86 9.13
N VAL A 150 -13.26 -7.18 9.46
CA VAL A 150 -12.25 -6.18 9.84
C VAL A 150 -11.99 -5.21 8.68
N ARG A 151 -11.87 -5.70 7.44
CA ARG A 151 -11.77 -4.86 6.24
C ARG A 151 -12.92 -3.85 6.15
N THR A 152 -14.14 -4.29 6.44
CA THR A 152 -15.32 -3.41 6.46
C THR A 152 -15.19 -2.32 7.53
N LEU A 153 -14.71 -2.63 8.73
CA LEU A 153 -14.48 -1.66 9.79
C LEU A 153 -13.41 -0.64 9.41
N ILE A 154 -12.32 -1.09 8.78
CA ILE A 154 -11.26 -0.20 8.26
C ILE A 154 -11.83 0.77 7.20
N ALA A 155 -12.66 0.27 6.27
CA ALA A 155 -13.32 1.12 5.28
C ALA A 155 -14.25 2.15 5.93
N GLN A 156 -14.96 1.77 6.99
CA GLN A 156 -15.80 2.69 7.77
C GLN A 156 -14.99 3.76 8.50
N ASP A 157 -13.80 3.44 9.02
CA ASP A 157 -12.92 4.43 9.63
C ASP A 157 -12.52 5.50 8.61
N PHE A 158 -12.14 5.11 7.39
CA PHE A 158 -11.88 6.06 6.32
C PHE A 158 -13.09 6.93 5.98
N GLN A 159 -14.28 6.33 5.87
CA GLN A 159 -15.51 7.08 5.59
C GLN A 159 -15.75 8.16 6.64
N LYS A 160 -15.66 7.81 7.94
CA LYS A 160 -15.82 8.78 9.04
C LYS A 160 -14.73 9.86 9.04
N ALA A 161 -13.49 9.51 8.71
CA ALA A 161 -12.41 10.48 8.60
C ALA A 161 -12.69 11.49 7.46
N TYR A 162 -13.16 11.01 6.30
CA TYR A 162 -13.49 11.88 5.16
C TYR A 162 -14.75 12.73 5.34
N GLU A 163 -15.54 12.53 6.38
CA GLU A 163 -16.58 13.48 6.79
C GLU A 163 -15.98 14.77 7.37
N GLN A 164 -14.73 14.73 7.83
CA GLN A 164 -14.04 15.82 8.52
C GLN A 164 -12.95 16.46 7.66
N VAL A 165 -12.34 15.69 6.75
CA VAL A 165 -11.16 16.10 5.97
C VAL A 165 -11.28 15.72 4.49
N ASP A 166 -10.54 16.41 3.64
CA ASP A 166 -10.51 16.17 2.18
C ASP A 166 -9.57 15.05 1.77
N VAL A 167 -8.41 14.96 2.45
CA VAL A 167 -7.38 13.95 2.25
C VAL A 167 -6.76 13.57 3.58
N LEU A 168 -6.14 12.39 3.63
CA LEU A 168 -5.35 11.92 4.75
C LEU A 168 -3.88 11.81 4.34
N ILE A 169 -2.96 11.99 5.27
CA ILE A 169 -1.53 11.80 5.02
C ILE A 169 -0.87 10.94 6.10
N SER A 170 0.19 10.25 5.69
CA SER A 170 1.08 9.49 6.58
C SER A 170 2.48 9.38 5.94
N PRO A 171 3.50 8.92 6.67
CA PRO A 171 4.68 8.37 6.01
C PRO A 171 4.24 7.22 5.07
N THR A 172 4.98 6.99 3.98
CA THR A 172 4.69 5.84 3.10
C THR A 172 5.09 4.53 3.76
N THR A 173 6.25 4.52 4.41
CA THR A 173 6.78 3.37 5.15
C THR A 173 7.35 3.83 6.49
N PRO A 174 7.34 2.97 7.53
CA PRO A 174 7.86 3.36 8.85
C PRO A 174 9.40 3.50 8.88
N GLN A 175 10.10 2.96 7.90
CA GLN A 175 11.55 2.97 7.83
C GLN A 175 12.03 3.24 6.40
N THR A 176 13.28 3.67 6.27
CA THR A 176 13.95 3.83 4.99
C THR A 176 14.38 2.49 4.39
N ALA A 177 14.88 2.50 3.14
CA ALA A 177 15.37 1.29 2.49
C ALA A 177 16.49 0.63 3.31
N PHE A 178 16.45 -0.70 3.41
CA PHE A 178 17.46 -1.54 4.05
C PHE A 178 18.41 -2.14 3.00
N LYS A 179 19.54 -2.72 3.46
CA LYS A 179 20.53 -3.30 2.56
C LYS A 179 20.01 -4.58 1.90
N LEU A 180 20.46 -4.84 0.67
CA LEU A 180 20.13 -6.08 -0.03
C LEU A 180 20.54 -7.31 0.81
N GLY A 181 19.62 -8.25 1.01
CA GLY A 181 19.83 -9.45 1.79
C GLY A 181 19.67 -9.32 3.31
N GLU A 182 19.52 -8.11 3.86
CA GLU A 182 19.48 -7.88 5.31
C GLU A 182 18.28 -8.53 6.02
N ARG A 183 17.16 -8.74 5.33
CA ARG A 183 15.91 -9.21 5.94
C ARG A 183 15.33 -10.46 5.28
N VAL A 184 16.14 -11.20 4.56
CA VAL A 184 15.69 -12.40 3.82
C VAL A 184 15.16 -13.48 4.76
N ASP A 185 15.72 -13.57 5.96
CA ASP A 185 15.40 -14.62 6.94
C ASP A 185 14.36 -14.21 7.98
N ASP A 186 13.88 -12.93 7.96
CA ASP A 186 12.85 -12.42 8.86
C ASP A 186 11.65 -11.85 8.09
N PRO A 187 10.71 -12.73 7.68
CA PRO A 187 9.50 -12.28 6.97
C PRO A 187 8.62 -11.32 7.78
N LEU A 188 8.60 -11.44 9.12
CA LEU A 188 7.74 -10.58 9.95
C LEU A 188 8.22 -9.13 9.94
N SER A 189 9.53 -8.89 10.04
CA SER A 189 10.08 -7.55 9.94
C SER A 189 9.83 -6.92 8.57
N MET A 190 9.83 -7.74 7.49
CA MET A 190 9.44 -7.27 6.16
C MET A 190 7.97 -6.83 6.10
N TYR A 191 7.09 -7.55 6.77
CA TYR A 191 5.66 -7.26 6.75
C TYR A 191 5.31 -5.97 7.48
N LEU A 192 6.08 -5.58 8.49
CA LEU A 192 5.88 -4.32 9.21
C LEU A 192 6.15 -3.07 8.34
N PHE A 193 6.89 -3.20 7.24
CA PHE A 193 7.08 -2.10 6.28
C PHE A 193 5.78 -1.69 5.59
N ASP A 194 4.82 -2.59 5.48
CA ASP A 194 3.55 -2.35 4.80
C ASP A 194 2.50 -1.67 5.70
N LEU A 195 2.84 -1.40 6.98
CA LEU A 195 1.89 -0.98 8.02
C LEU A 195 1.02 0.21 7.58
N TYR A 196 1.62 1.23 6.96
CA TYR A 196 0.92 2.45 6.57
C TYR A 196 0.19 2.33 5.23
N THR A 197 0.56 1.36 4.38
CA THR A 197 -0.04 1.17 3.06
C THR A 197 -1.16 0.13 3.03
N LEU A 198 -1.26 -0.73 4.03
CA LEU A 198 -2.27 -1.79 4.06
C LEU A 198 -3.71 -1.28 4.23
N PRO A 199 -4.01 -0.31 5.12
CA PRO A 199 -5.39 0.14 5.34
C PRO A 199 -6.06 0.66 4.08
N LEU A 200 -5.37 1.50 3.28
CA LEU A 200 -5.95 2.05 2.06
C LEU A 200 -6.20 0.98 0.99
N ASN A 201 -5.31 -0.02 0.89
CA ASN A 201 -5.48 -1.15 -0.03
C ASN A 201 -6.69 -2.01 0.37
N LEU A 202 -6.87 -2.28 1.66
CA LEU A 202 -8.03 -3.01 2.18
C LEU A 202 -9.34 -2.23 1.95
N ALA A 203 -9.33 -0.92 2.14
CA ALA A 203 -10.50 -0.07 1.95
C ALA A 203 -10.84 0.16 0.47
N GLY A 204 -9.88 -0.01 -0.46
CA GLY A 204 -10.09 0.23 -1.88
C GLY A 204 -10.25 1.70 -2.24
N ILE A 205 -9.50 2.57 -1.56
CA ILE A 205 -9.48 4.02 -1.79
C ILE A 205 -8.28 4.45 -2.63
N CYS A 206 -8.27 5.70 -3.09
CA CYS A 206 -7.14 6.26 -3.83
C CYS A 206 -5.97 6.57 -2.89
N GLY A 207 -4.76 6.34 -3.38
CA GLY A 207 -3.54 6.71 -2.66
C GLY A 207 -2.36 6.91 -3.59
N MET A 208 -1.44 7.79 -3.20
CA MET A 208 -0.16 7.95 -3.87
C MET A 208 0.94 8.29 -2.88
N SER A 209 2.17 7.99 -3.24
CA SER A 209 3.36 8.41 -2.52
C SER A 209 4.11 9.47 -3.34
N VAL A 210 4.51 10.54 -2.68
CA VAL A 210 5.38 11.57 -3.26
C VAL A 210 6.67 11.65 -2.44
N PRO A 211 7.82 11.94 -3.06
CA PRO A 211 9.07 12.09 -2.32
C PRO A 211 8.98 13.21 -1.28
N SER A 212 9.40 12.94 -0.05
CA SER A 212 9.33 13.87 1.09
C SER A 212 10.67 14.47 1.50
N GLY A 213 11.77 13.94 1.01
CA GLY A 213 13.11 14.34 1.37
C GLY A 213 14.00 13.15 1.66
N LEU A 214 15.09 13.41 2.38
CA LEU A 214 16.01 12.38 2.87
C LEU A 214 15.88 12.29 4.38
N ALA A 215 15.91 11.07 4.93
CA ALA A 215 15.93 10.85 6.37
C ALA A 215 17.23 11.38 6.97
N SER A 216 17.16 12.16 8.03
CA SER A 216 18.30 12.82 8.68
C SER A 216 19.32 11.85 9.27
N ASP A 217 18.87 10.64 9.64
CA ASP A 217 19.68 9.61 10.28
C ASP A 217 20.36 8.63 9.29
N SER A 218 19.83 8.49 8.08
CA SER A 218 20.34 7.51 7.10
C SER A 218 20.73 8.13 5.75
N GLY A 219 20.27 9.35 5.45
CA GLY A 219 20.43 9.96 4.13
C GLY A 219 19.62 9.27 3.01
N MET A 220 18.73 8.34 3.36
CA MET A 220 17.92 7.60 2.40
C MET A 220 16.61 8.32 2.11
N PRO A 221 16.03 8.16 0.88
CA PRO A 221 14.77 8.79 0.52
C PRO A 221 13.60 8.36 1.42
N VAL A 222 12.71 9.33 1.70
CA VAL A 222 11.45 9.14 2.44
C VAL A 222 10.28 9.54 1.53
N GLY A 223 9.14 8.85 1.68
CA GLY A 223 7.89 9.14 0.97
C GLY A 223 6.81 9.68 1.89
N LEU A 224 6.06 10.67 1.40
CA LEU A 224 4.80 11.13 1.95
C LEU A 224 3.66 10.40 1.23
N GLN A 225 2.85 9.65 1.95
CA GLN A 225 1.64 9.03 1.43
C GLN A 225 0.47 10.02 1.55
N ILE A 226 -0.29 10.18 0.47
CA ILE A 226 -1.52 10.98 0.41
C ILE A 226 -2.64 10.03 0.02
N MET A 227 -3.75 10.07 0.76
CA MET A 227 -4.90 9.21 0.58
C MET A 227 -6.16 10.06 0.38
N ALA A 228 -7.04 9.65 -0.55
CA ALA A 228 -8.30 10.34 -0.85
C ALA A 228 -9.45 9.32 -0.98
N PRO A 229 -10.70 9.76 -0.88
CA PRO A 229 -11.85 8.89 -1.14
C PRO A 229 -11.77 8.18 -2.50
N ALA A 230 -12.43 7.04 -2.62
CA ALA A 230 -12.47 6.28 -3.86
C ALA A 230 -12.92 7.15 -5.05
N LEU A 231 -12.19 7.05 -6.17
CA LEU A 231 -12.41 7.81 -7.42
C LEU A 231 -12.13 9.33 -7.32
N GLU A 232 -11.52 9.78 -6.23
CA GLU A 232 -11.14 11.18 -6.02
C GLU A 232 -9.63 11.42 -6.28
N ASP A 233 -9.08 10.77 -7.29
CA ASP A 233 -7.66 10.86 -7.68
C ASP A 233 -7.21 12.31 -7.91
N ALA A 234 -8.11 13.17 -8.37
CA ALA A 234 -7.84 14.59 -8.59
C ALA A 234 -7.37 15.31 -7.31
N ARG A 235 -7.88 14.91 -6.12
CA ARG A 235 -7.44 15.47 -4.84
C ARG A 235 -6.00 15.11 -4.53
N LEU A 236 -5.59 13.87 -4.82
CA LEU A 236 -4.20 13.41 -4.64
C LEU A 236 -3.24 14.28 -5.46
N TYR A 237 -3.54 14.45 -6.75
CA TYR A 237 -2.70 15.24 -7.66
C TYR A 237 -2.64 16.71 -7.26
N ARG A 238 -3.75 17.30 -6.79
CA ARG A 238 -3.78 18.67 -6.30
C ARG A 238 -2.83 18.86 -5.12
N VAL A 239 -2.97 18.03 -4.09
CA VAL A 239 -2.16 18.14 -2.86
C VAL A 239 -0.70 17.77 -3.14
N GLY A 240 -0.46 16.66 -3.86
CA GLY A 240 0.89 16.19 -4.17
C GLY A 240 1.68 17.17 -5.03
N ALA A 241 1.08 17.74 -6.08
CA ALA A 241 1.75 18.71 -6.93
C ALA A 241 2.06 20.04 -6.20
N ALA A 242 1.15 20.50 -5.34
CA ALA A 242 1.38 21.66 -4.49
C ALA A 242 2.55 21.41 -3.52
N TYR A 243 2.55 20.25 -2.88
CA TYR A 243 3.60 19.82 -1.96
C TYR A 243 4.96 19.70 -2.65
N GLU A 244 5.08 18.95 -3.78
CA GLU A 244 6.33 18.78 -4.52
C GLU A 244 6.94 20.10 -4.93
N LYS A 245 6.10 21.04 -5.34
CA LYS A 245 6.56 22.38 -5.76
C LYS A 245 7.07 23.21 -4.58
N ALA A 246 6.43 23.13 -3.42
CA ALA A 246 6.82 23.86 -2.22
C ALA A 246 8.10 23.28 -1.59
N ARG A 247 8.21 21.96 -1.56
CA ARG A 247 9.40 21.26 -1.06
C ARG A 247 10.64 21.56 -1.88
N GLY A 248 10.48 21.81 -3.19
CA GLY A 248 11.61 22.03 -4.11
C GLY A 248 12.31 20.73 -4.54
N PRO A 249 13.48 20.82 -5.19
CA PRO A 249 14.22 19.64 -5.62
C PRO A 249 14.70 18.80 -4.45
N LEU A 250 14.78 17.48 -4.65
CA LEU A 250 15.51 16.55 -3.80
C LEU A 250 16.97 16.63 -4.19
N CYS A 251 17.72 17.55 -3.62
CA CYS A 251 19.13 17.68 -3.96
C CYS A 251 20.05 16.86 -3.13
#